data_825339a44edc11401c0ecebc86aece24
#
_entry.id   825339a44edc11401c0ecebc86aece24
#
_cell.length_a   1.000
_cell.length_b   1.000
_cell.length_c   1.000
_cell.angle_alpha   90.00
_cell.angle_beta   90.00
_cell.angle_gamma   90.00
#
_symmetry.space_group_name_H-M   'P 1'
#
loop_
_entity.id
_entity.type
_entity.pdbx_description
1 polymer ?
#
loop_
_entity_poly.entity_id
_entity_poly.type
_entity_poly.pdbx_seq_one_letter_code
_entity_poly.pdbx_strand_id
1 'polypeptide(L)'
;MFRAPETSFAGSTTNANNKVPILFLKTKSAPADAYEDLFNTQPLAGYHFEPRFVPVLRHGFKDGGMGKVDGVLRRRDVSRTPGAPYGGMIFTSQRAVEAFAALVERGRGDAKWPHLQDVPIYSVGPATTRALRAIPQDPPLQVFGEESGTGEVLSGFILDHYRAWYKDRERLPPLLFLAGETRRDVIPKRLMDEALPDDRRIRVDEVEIYETGIMESFPSDFERALAASRERSMLWVVVFSPAACEAMLRGAGLLDDRGEVRPGGNEAGPRILVATIGPTTRDCLAGLGFTPHVCAEKPSPEGVLSGIALYMNTLSSLE
;
A
#
# COMPACT_ATOMS: atom_id res chain seq x y z
N MET A 1 46.49 50.91 27.81
CA MET A 1 46.74 49.64 27.13
C MET A 1 45.96 48.54 27.87
N PHE A 2 44.65 48.39 27.58
CA PHE A 2 43.77 47.40 28.24
C PHE A 2 43.53 46.26 27.26
N ARG A 3 43.93 45.05 27.63
CA ARG A 3 43.74 43.80 26.91
C ARG A 3 42.36 43.27 27.25
N ALA A 4 41.49 43.05 26.26
CA ALA A 4 40.21 42.42 26.42
C ALA A 4 40.39 40.88 26.59
N PRO A 5 39.54 40.19 27.32
CA PRO A 5 39.63 38.72 27.48
C PRO A 5 39.01 38.04 26.26
N GLU A 6 39.75 37.09 25.68
CA GLU A 6 39.27 36.17 24.66
C GLU A 6 38.22 35.23 25.28
N THR A 7 36.98 35.32 24.82
CA THR A 7 35.92 34.37 25.10
C THR A 7 36.13 33.13 24.20
N SER A 8 36.65 32.08 24.81
CA SER A 8 36.70 30.75 24.25
C SER A 8 35.28 30.25 24.02
N PHE A 9 34.86 30.11 22.75
CA PHE A 9 33.70 29.34 22.40
C PHE A 9 34.01 27.86 22.65
N ALA A 10 33.47 27.33 23.75
CA ALA A 10 33.45 25.90 23.98
C ALA A 10 32.60 25.23 22.85
N GLY A 11 33.28 24.50 21.98
CA GLY A 11 32.64 23.67 20.97
C GLY A 11 31.74 22.65 21.68
N SER A 12 30.45 22.72 21.35
CA SER A 12 29.45 21.75 21.82
C SER A 12 29.83 20.38 21.24
N THR A 13 30.46 19.53 22.05
CA THR A 13 30.63 18.10 21.73
C THR A 13 29.22 17.51 21.75
N THR A 14 28.64 17.33 20.56
CA THR A 14 27.44 16.52 20.39
C THR A 14 27.75 15.11 20.86
N ASN A 15 27.25 14.78 22.04
CA ASN A 15 27.42 13.50 22.71
C ASN A 15 26.86 12.42 21.74
N ALA A 16 27.67 11.45 21.34
CA ALA A 16 27.27 10.34 20.49
C ALA A 16 26.09 9.53 21.06
N ASN A 17 25.80 9.71 22.35
CA ASN A 17 24.69 9.09 23.07
C ASN A 17 23.30 9.69 22.76
N ASN A 18 23.19 10.85 22.12
CA ASN A 18 21.89 11.49 21.82
C ASN A 18 21.34 11.17 20.45
N LYS A 19 21.97 10.26 19.70
CA LYS A 19 21.46 9.83 18.39
C LYS A 19 20.60 8.59 18.52
N VAL A 20 19.33 8.69 18.13
CA VAL A 20 18.33 7.62 18.22
C VAL A 20 18.01 7.10 16.83
N PRO A 21 18.32 5.83 16.52
CA PRO A 21 17.91 5.22 15.27
C PRO A 21 16.38 5.16 15.19
N ILE A 22 15.84 5.45 14.00
CA ILE A 22 14.42 5.25 13.69
C ILE A 22 14.29 4.49 12.37
N LEU A 23 13.67 3.32 12.43
CA LEU A 23 13.45 2.45 11.28
C LEU A 23 12.05 2.68 10.73
N PHE A 24 11.96 3.19 9.52
CA PHE A 24 10.70 3.30 8.78
C PHE A 24 10.48 2.05 7.96
N LEU A 25 9.48 1.23 8.32
CA LEU A 25 9.15 -0.02 7.63
C LEU A 25 8.37 0.26 6.35
N LYS A 26 9.02 0.92 5.40
CA LYS A 26 8.50 1.28 4.07
C LYS A 26 9.64 1.44 3.07
N THR A 27 9.32 1.38 1.80
CA THR A 27 10.24 1.82 0.74
C THR A 27 10.46 3.33 0.82
N LYS A 28 11.70 3.77 0.75
CA LYS A 28 12.05 5.19 0.67
C LYS A 28 11.47 5.81 -0.60
N SER A 29 10.82 6.95 -0.48
CA SER A 29 10.26 7.68 -1.62
C SER A 29 11.37 8.38 -2.43
N ALA A 30 11.21 8.47 -3.74
CA ALA A 30 12.10 9.20 -4.63
C ALA A 30 11.33 10.37 -5.30
N PRO A 31 11.95 11.52 -5.57
CA PRO A 31 13.37 11.86 -5.36
C PRO A 31 13.73 12.24 -3.91
N ALA A 32 12.76 12.52 -3.03
CA ALA A 32 12.93 12.85 -1.62
C ALA A 32 11.88 12.13 -0.77
N ASP A 33 12.17 11.90 0.51
CA ASP A 33 11.24 11.29 1.45
C ASP A 33 10.97 12.25 2.61
N ALA A 34 9.72 12.66 2.79
CA ALA A 34 9.31 13.63 3.79
C ALA A 34 9.58 13.17 5.24
N TYR A 35 9.62 11.85 5.51
CA TYR A 35 10.03 11.33 6.83
C TYR A 35 11.52 11.54 7.07
N GLU A 36 12.36 11.26 6.06
CA GLU A 36 13.80 11.49 6.17
C GLU A 36 14.10 12.96 6.40
N ASP A 37 13.52 13.84 5.59
CA ASP A 37 13.74 15.27 5.68
C ASP A 37 13.34 15.83 7.04
N LEU A 38 12.15 15.45 7.53
CA LEU A 38 11.63 15.94 8.80
C LEU A 38 12.44 15.41 10.00
N PHE A 39 12.73 14.11 10.04
CA PHE A 39 13.41 13.49 11.18
C PHE A 39 14.92 13.77 11.22
N ASN A 40 15.55 14.15 10.10
CA ASN A 40 16.94 14.62 10.07
C ASN A 40 17.08 16.06 10.57
N THR A 41 16.07 16.90 10.39
CA THR A 41 16.19 18.34 10.61
C THR A 41 15.73 18.80 11.99
N GLN A 42 14.85 18.05 12.63
CA GLN A 42 14.25 18.45 13.91
C GLN A 42 14.74 17.60 15.08
N PRO A 43 15.59 18.15 15.97
CA PRO A 43 15.88 17.52 17.26
C PRO A 43 14.61 17.51 18.12
N LEU A 44 14.38 16.42 18.85
CA LEU A 44 13.17 16.19 19.62
C LEU A 44 13.52 15.77 21.03
N ALA A 45 13.05 16.51 22.05
CA ALA A 45 13.37 16.25 23.45
C ALA A 45 14.90 16.09 23.72
N GLY A 46 15.75 16.83 22.99
CA GLY A 46 17.21 16.73 23.10
C GLY A 46 17.85 15.58 22.32
N TYR A 47 17.08 14.78 21.59
CA TYR A 47 17.55 13.68 20.74
C TYR A 47 17.60 14.05 19.27
N HIS A 48 18.59 13.51 18.55
CA HIS A 48 18.68 13.56 17.09
C HIS A 48 18.33 12.19 16.52
N PHE A 49 17.38 12.13 15.61
CA PHE A 49 17.03 10.88 14.96
C PHE A 49 17.97 10.54 13.80
N GLU A 50 18.19 9.24 13.61
CA GLU A 50 18.90 8.68 12.46
C GLU A 50 17.89 7.83 11.63
N PRO A 51 17.16 8.45 10.64
CA PRO A 51 16.17 7.74 9.86
C PRO A 51 16.82 6.71 8.94
N ARG A 52 16.26 5.51 8.93
CA ARG A 52 16.61 4.41 8.04
C ARG A 52 15.36 3.78 7.50
N PHE A 53 15.41 3.31 6.27
CA PHE A 53 14.27 2.68 5.60
C PHE A 53 14.53 1.20 5.43
N VAL A 54 13.55 0.40 5.85
CA VAL A 54 13.57 -1.06 5.67
C VAL A 54 12.31 -1.43 4.89
N PRO A 55 12.40 -1.67 3.58
CA PRO A 55 11.25 -2.08 2.78
C PRO A 55 10.70 -3.40 3.29
N VAL A 56 9.39 -3.45 3.54
CA VAL A 56 8.71 -4.64 4.09
C VAL A 56 7.84 -5.30 3.05
N LEU A 57 7.15 -4.49 2.23
CA LEU A 57 6.15 -4.98 1.31
C LEU A 57 6.69 -5.00 -0.11
N ARG A 58 6.51 -6.13 -0.76
CA ARG A 58 6.60 -6.23 -2.22
C ARG A 58 5.21 -6.27 -2.82
N HIS A 59 5.10 -5.70 -3.99
CA HIS A 59 3.94 -5.88 -4.84
C HIS A 59 4.37 -6.78 -5.99
N GLY A 60 3.62 -7.82 -6.22
CA GLY A 60 3.89 -8.77 -7.29
C GLY A 60 2.63 -9.08 -8.09
N PHE A 61 2.80 -9.49 -9.34
CA PHE A 61 1.70 -10.04 -10.11
C PHE A 61 1.51 -11.51 -9.73
N LYS A 62 0.25 -11.94 -9.61
CA LYS A 62 -0.09 -13.35 -9.35
C LYS A 62 -0.04 -14.12 -10.67
N ASP A 63 0.93 -15.02 -10.83
CA ASP A 63 1.11 -15.80 -12.07
C ASP A 63 -0.16 -16.51 -12.52
N GLY A 64 -0.91 -17.11 -11.57
CA GLY A 64 -2.17 -17.75 -11.87
C GLY A 64 -3.23 -16.78 -12.41
N GLY A 65 -3.34 -15.60 -11.82
CA GLY A 65 -4.23 -14.53 -12.28
C GLY A 65 -3.81 -13.98 -13.64
N MET A 66 -2.51 -13.71 -13.80
CA MET A 66 -1.94 -13.24 -15.07
C MET A 66 -2.18 -14.24 -16.20
N GLY A 67 -1.92 -15.54 -15.96
CA GLY A 67 -2.18 -16.60 -16.95
C GLY A 67 -3.66 -16.73 -17.31
N LYS A 68 -4.57 -16.59 -16.32
CA LYS A 68 -6.01 -16.60 -16.58
C LYS A 68 -6.44 -15.45 -17.46
N VAL A 69 -5.99 -14.23 -17.18
CA VAL A 69 -6.32 -13.04 -17.97
C VAL A 69 -5.68 -13.10 -19.36
N ASP A 70 -4.42 -13.52 -19.49
CA ASP A 70 -3.77 -13.75 -20.78
C ASP A 70 -4.59 -14.71 -21.66
N GLY A 71 -5.04 -15.83 -21.08
CA GLY A 71 -5.90 -16.80 -21.75
C GLY A 71 -7.24 -16.21 -22.20
N VAL A 72 -7.89 -15.42 -21.33
CA VAL A 72 -9.14 -14.71 -21.64
C VAL A 72 -8.95 -13.75 -22.83
N LEU A 73 -7.86 -12.97 -22.80
CA LEU A 73 -7.55 -12.03 -23.88
C LEU A 73 -7.24 -12.75 -25.20
N ARG A 74 -6.41 -13.79 -25.20
CA ARG A 74 -6.05 -14.57 -26.42
C ARG A 74 -7.24 -15.26 -27.06
N ARG A 75 -8.20 -15.74 -26.27
CA ARG A 75 -9.45 -16.33 -26.78
C ARG A 75 -10.47 -15.29 -27.25
N ARG A 76 -10.18 -13.99 -27.03
CA ARG A 76 -11.11 -12.88 -27.33
C ARG A 76 -12.42 -13.00 -26.55
N ASP A 77 -12.32 -13.51 -25.31
CA ASP A 77 -13.47 -13.69 -24.42
C ASP A 77 -14.07 -12.37 -23.94
N VAL A 78 -13.34 -11.24 -24.07
CA VAL A 78 -13.84 -9.88 -23.81
C VAL A 78 -14.15 -9.21 -25.15
N SER A 79 -15.42 -9.16 -25.53
CA SER A 79 -15.84 -8.54 -26.77
C SER A 79 -17.34 -8.22 -26.79
N ARG A 80 -17.78 -7.38 -27.74
CA ARG A 80 -19.19 -7.07 -27.96
C ARG A 80 -19.96 -8.20 -28.70
N THR A 81 -19.25 -9.21 -29.15
CA THR A 81 -19.84 -10.33 -29.91
C THR A 81 -20.92 -11.05 -29.08
N PRO A 82 -22.08 -11.42 -29.66
CA PRO A 82 -23.06 -12.24 -28.96
C PRO A 82 -22.46 -13.56 -28.48
N GLY A 83 -22.67 -13.88 -27.20
CA GLY A 83 -22.13 -15.10 -26.57
C GLY A 83 -20.70 -14.96 -26.02
N ALA A 84 -20.04 -13.81 -26.18
CA ALA A 84 -18.76 -13.58 -25.53
C ALA A 84 -18.92 -13.71 -23.99
N PRO A 85 -17.98 -14.37 -23.30
CA PRO A 85 -18.01 -14.54 -21.85
C PRO A 85 -18.05 -13.21 -21.07
N TYR A 86 -17.41 -12.15 -21.60
CA TYR A 86 -17.36 -10.83 -20.97
C TYR A 86 -17.65 -9.71 -21.96
N GLY A 87 -18.43 -8.73 -21.53
CA GLY A 87 -18.74 -7.54 -22.32
C GLY A 87 -17.97 -6.28 -21.91
N GLY A 88 -17.07 -6.37 -20.95
CA GLY A 88 -16.26 -5.24 -20.48
C GLY A 88 -15.39 -5.61 -19.30
N MET A 89 -14.61 -4.65 -18.80
CA MET A 89 -13.67 -4.86 -17.71
C MET A 89 -13.77 -3.76 -16.66
N ILE A 90 -13.39 -4.09 -15.42
CA ILE A 90 -13.35 -3.15 -14.28
C ILE A 90 -11.94 -3.11 -13.69
N PHE A 91 -11.48 -1.89 -13.36
CA PHE A 91 -10.20 -1.61 -12.71
C PHE A 91 -10.39 -0.59 -11.57
N THR A 92 -9.94 -0.93 -10.37
CA THR A 92 -10.03 -0.03 -9.21
C THR A 92 -8.67 0.39 -8.65
N SER A 93 -7.58 -0.07 -9.26
CA SER A 93 -6.23 0.25 -8.82
C SER A 93 -5.27 0.40 -9.99
N GLN A 94 -4.27 1.27 -9.83
CA GLN A 94 -3.19 1.41 -10.81
C GLN A 94 -2.40 0.12 -10.99
N ARG A 95 -2.24 -0.71 -9.93
CA ARG A 95 -1.54 -2.00 -10.03
C ARG A 95 -2.24 -3.00 -10.92
N ALA A 96 -3.56 -3.05 -10.87
CA ALA A 96 -4.32 -3.87 -11.83
C ALA A 96 -4.11 -3.37 -13.27
N VAL A 97 -4.00 -2.06 -13.47
CA VAL A 97 -3.68 -1.47 -14.78
C VAL A 97 -2.26 -1.81 -15.22
N GLU A 98 -1.27 -1.74 -14.32
CA GLU A 98 0.12 -2.13 -14.61
C GLU A 98 0.21 -3.61 -15.03
N ALA A 99 -0.48 -4.50 -14.31
CA ALA A 99 -0.55 -5.91 -14.66
C ALA A 99 -1.19 -6.13 -16.03
N PHE A 100 -2.30 -5.44 -16.31
CA PHE A 100 -2.96 -5.49 -17.62
C PHE A 100 -2.08 -4.92 -18.73
N ALA A 101 -1.41 -3.79 -18.51
CA ALA A 101 -0.47 -3.19 -19.44
C ALA A 101 0.68 -4.14 -19.79
N ALA A 102 1.20 -4.87 -18.82
CA ALA A 102 2.23 -5.90 -19.05
C ALA A 102 1.72 -7.04 -19.95
N LEU A 103 0.45 -7.44 -19.82
CA LEU A 103 -0.16 -8.42 -20.70
C LEU A 103 -0.34 -7.87 -22.13
N VAL A 104 -0.83 -6.63 -22.26
CA VAL A 104 -0.99 -5.95 -23.56
C VAL A 104 0.35 -5.84 -24.27
N GLU A 105 1.40 -5.42 -23.57
CA GLU A 105 2.75 -5.33 -24.13
C GLU A 105 3.28 -6.68 -24.60
N ARG A 106 3.05 -7.74 -23.83
CA ARG A 106 3.44 -9.12 -24.20
C ARG A 106 2.74 -9.60 -25.47
N GLY A 107 1.50 -9.14 -25.70
CA GLY A 107 0.71 -9.47 -26.91
C GLY A 107 0.96 -8.54 -28.10
N ARG A 108 1.84 -7.54 -27.96
CA ARG A 108 2.10 -6.55 -29.03
C ARG A 108 2.59 -7.23 -30.29
N GLY A 109 1.95 -6.91 -31.43
CA GLY A 109 2.28 -7.48 -32.74
C GLY A 109 1.66 -8.84 -33.02
N ASP A 110 0.95 -9.46 -32.09
CA ASP A 110 0.16 -10.67 -32.34
C ASP A 110 -1.19 -10.29 -33.02
N ALA A 111 -1.38 -10.70 -34.27
CA ALA A 111 -2.63 -10.43 -35.01
C ALA A 111 -3.89 -11.06 -34.37
N LYS A 112 -3.70 -12.02 -33.45
CA LYS A 112 -4.79 -12.64 -32.67
C LYS A 112 -5.08 -11.88 -31.39
N TRP A 113 -4.22 -10.92 -30.99
CA TRP A 113 -4.42 -10.15 -29.77
C TRP A 113 -5.73 -9.35 -29.85
N PRO A 114 -6.57 -9.32 -28.80
CA PRO A 114 -7.88 -8.70 -28.88
C PRO A 114 -7.77 -7.18 -29.02
N HIS A 115 -8.67 -6.64 -29.80
CA HIS A 115 -8.97 -5.22 -29.79
C HIS A 115 -10.12 -4.99 -28.81
N LEU A 116 -9.85 -4.28 -27.71
CA LEU A 116 -10.83 -4.02 -26.65
C LEU A 116 -11.59 -2.69 -26.83
N GLN A 117 -11.55 -2.13 -28.05
CA GLN A 117 -12.12 -0.81 -28.36
C GLN A 117 -13.64 -0.84 -28.49
N ASP A 118 -14.24 -2.00 -28.65
CA ASP A 118 -15.68 -2.19 -28.79
C ASP A 118 -16.39 -2.49 -27.45
N VAL A 119 -15.66 -2.55 -26.35
CA VAL A 119 -16.18 -2.83 -25.01
C VAL A 119 -15.85 -1.70 -24.04
N PRO A 120 -16.71 -1.44 -23.05
CA PRO A 120 -16.41 -0.43 -22.03
C PRO A 120 -15.41 -0.95 -21.01
N ILE A 121 -14.44 -0.11 -20.67
CA ILE A 121 -13.49 -0.32 -19.58
C ILE A 121 -13.84 0.66 -18.46
N TYR A 122 -14.12 0.16 -17.28
CA TYR A 122 -14.50 0.97 -16.13
C TYR A 122 -13.34 1.16 -15.16
N SER A 123 -13.16 2.39 -14.69
CA SER A 123 -12.12 2.72 -13.71
C SER A 123 -12.64 3.64 -12.61
N VAL A 124 -12.09 3.49 -11.40
CA VAL A 124 -12.38 4.38 -10.28
C VAL A 124 -11.37 5.52 -10.25
N GLY A 125 -11.84 6.75 -10.50
CA GLY A 125 -11.07 7.97 -10.35
C GLY A 125 -9.99 8.26 -11.41
N PRO A 126 -9.46 9.50 -11.41
CA PRO A 126 -8.66 10.03 -12.52
C PRO A 126 -7.29 9.37 -12.67
N ALA A 127 -6.67 8.92 -11.58
CA ALA A 127 -5.34 8.31 -11.65
C ALA A 127 -5.37 6.95 -12.40
N THR A 128 -6.34 6.09 -12.08
CA THR A 128 -6.55 4.80 -12.75
C THR A 128 -6.97 5.00 -14.21
N THR A 129 -7.83 5.98 -14.49
CA THR A 129 -8.25 6.33 -15.85
C THR A 129 -7.06 6.78 -16.71
N ARG A 130 -6.20 7.68 -16.19
CA ARG A 130 -4.99 8.11 -16.93
C ARG A 130 -4.07 6.94 -17.24
N ALA A 131 -3.87 6.04 -16.27
CA ALA A 131 -3.03 4.87 -16.46
C ALA A 131 -3.58 3.94 -17.57
N LEU A 132 -4.89 3.69 -17.63
CA LEU A 132 -5.53 2.90 -18.68
C LEU A 132 -5.42 3.57 -20.05
N ARG A 133 -5.65 4.88 -20.14
CA ARG A 133 -5.53 5.65 -21.39
C ARG A 133 -4.09 5.72 -21.91
N ALA A 134 -3.10 5.53 -21.04
CA ALA A 134 -1.69 5.48 -21.42
C ALA A 134 -1.27 4.14 -22.03
N ILE A 135 -2.10 3.10 -21.95
CA ILE A 135 -1.81 1.80 -22.57
C ILE A 135 -1.87 1.96 -24.08
N PRO A 136 -0.79 1.60 -24.82
CA PRO A 136 -0.72 1.82 -26.24
C PRO A 136 -1.65 0.85 -27.00
N GLN A 137 -2.84 1.33 -27.34
CA GLN A 137 -3.85 0.67 -28.15
C GLN A 137 -4.31 1.62 -29.25
N ASP A 138 -4.52 1.11 -30.46
CA ASP A 138 -5.02 1.86 -31.60
C ASP A 138 -6.19 1.09 -32.26
N PRO A 139 -7.41 1.65 -32.25
CA PRO A 139 -7.84 2.86 -31.51
C PRO A 139 -7.72 2.72 -29.98
N PRO A 140 -7.72 3.85 -29.22
CA PRO A 140 -7.57 3.85 -27.76
C PRO A 140 -8.71 3.09 -27.05
N LEU A 141 -8.43 2.56 -25.86
CA LEU A 141 -9.45 1.96 -24.99
C LEU A 141 -10.56 2.95 -24.64
N GLN A 142 -11.80 2.50 -24.61
CA GLN A 142 -12.95 3.29 -24.16
C GLN A 142 -13.07 3.22 -22.64
N VAL A 143 -12.50 4.19 -21.93
CA VAL A 143 -12.41 4.21 -20.47
C VAL A 143 -13.42 5.17 -19.88
N PHE A 144 -14.24 4.69 -18.93
CA PHE A 144 -15.32 5.40 -18.26
C PHE A 144 -15.19 5.32 -16.74
N GLY A 145 -15.83 6.24 -16.01
CA GLY A 145 -15.89 6.25 -14.55
C GLY A 145 -14.87 7.15 -13.87
N GLU A 146 -14.17 8.03 -14.60
CA GLU A 146 -13.14 8.94 -14.08
C GLU A 146 -13.61 9.78 -12.87
N GLU A 147 -14.87 10.24 -12.90
CA GLU A 147 -15.46 11.10 -11.87
C GLU A 147 -15.99 10.33 -10.65
N SER A 148 -15.90 9.00 -10.64
CA SER A 148 -16.56 8.17 -9.63
C SER A 148 -15.93 8.30 -8.24
N GLY A 149 -14.60 8.36 -8.14
CA GLY A 149 -13.85 8.51 -6.89
C GLY A 149 -13.97 7.33 -5.91
N THR A 150 -15.09 6.62 -5.88
CA THR A 150 -15.34 5.45 -5.01
C THR A 150 -15.98 4.29 -5.78
N GLY A 151 -15.89 3.07 -5.20
CA GLY A 151 -16.54 1.88 -5.77
C GLY A 151 -18.06 1.96 -5.75
N GLU A 152 -18.63 2.63 -4.76
CA GLU A 152 -20.09 2.87 -4.65
C GLU A 152 -20.61 3.70 -5.82
N VAL A 153 -19.96 4.83 -6.09
CA VAL A 153 -20.33 5.74 -7.18
C VAL A 153 -20.08 5.06 -8.52
N LEU A 154 -18.95 4.38 -8.68
CA LEU A 154 -18.64 3.64 -9.92
C LEU A 154 -19.68 2.56 -10.21
N SER A 155 -20.11 1.79 -9.20
CA SER A 155 -21.12 0.74 -9.41
C SER A 155 -22.46 1.30 -9.86
N GLY A 156 -22.88 2.45 -9.30
CA GLY A 156 -24.10 3.15 -9.75
C GLY A 156 -23.98 3.59 -11.22
N PHE A 157 -22.85 4.21 -11.57
CA PHE A 157 -22.56 4.61 -12.95
C PHE A 157 -22.56 3.41 -13.92
N ILE A 158 -21.95 2.29 -13.54
CA ILE A 158 -21.91 1.07 -14.36
C ILE A 158 -23.33 0.56 -14.64
N LEU A 159 -24.22 0.49 -13.64
CA LEU A 159 -25.60 0.00 -13.80
C LEU A 159 -26.34 0.75 -14.92
N ASP A 160 -26.18 2.07 -14.98
CA ASP A 160 -26.88 2.89 -15.97
C ASP A 160 -26.16 2.87 -17.34
N HIS A 161 -24.85 3.10 -17.34
CA HIS A 161 -24.06 3.17 -18.55
C HIS A 161 -24.00 1.82 -19.29
N TYR A 162 -23.79 0.72 -18.57
CA TYR A 162 -23.67 -0.61 -19.16
C TYR A 162 -24.99 -1.10 -19.76
N ARG A 163 -26.13 -0.79 -19.12
CA ARG A 163 -27.45 -1.08 -19.67
C ARG A 163 -27.70 -0.29 -20.95
N ALA A 164 -27.31 0.97 -21.00
CA ALA A 164 -27.42 1.78 -22.22
C ALA A 164 -26.49 1.29 -23.34
N TRP A 165 -25.27 0.83 -22.98
CA TRP A 165 -24.30 0.27 -23.92
C TRP A 165 -24.81 -1.01 -24.61
N TYR A 166 -25.48 -1.87 -23.83
CA TYR A 166 -26.05 -3.15 -24.27
C TYR A 166 -27.59 -3.11 -24.34
N LYS A 167 -28.18 -1.97 -24.76
CA LYS A 167 -29.63 -1.77 -24.81
C LYS A 167 -30.39 -2.85 -25.60
N ASP A 168 -29.74 -3.45 -26.60
CA ASP A 168 -30.35 -4.44 -27.50
C ASP A 168 -30.17 -5.88 -26.95
N ARG A 169 -29.67 -6.06 -25.73
CA ARG A 169 -29.51 -7.37 -25.11
C ARG A 169 -30.58 -7.60 -24.06
N GLU A 170 -31.20 -8.77 -24.08
CA GLU A 170 -32.13 -9.21 -23.02
C GLU A 170 -31.36 -9.39 -21.66
N ARG A 171 -30.17 -9.97 -21.72
CA ARG A 171 -29.28 -10.15 -20.57
C ARG A 171 -27.97 -9.46 -20.81
N LEU A 172 -27.51 -8.77 -19.80
CA LEU A 172 -26.22 -8.09 -19.83
C LEU A 172 -25.09 -9.13 -19.74
N PRO A 173 -24.04 -9.04 -20.61
CA PRO A 173 -22.90 -9.90 -20.50
C PRO A 173 -22.13 -9.64 -19.20
N PRO A 174 -21.45 -10.65 -18.62
CA PRO A 174 -20.62 -10.47 -17.45
C PRO A 174 -19.53 -9.42 -17.62
N LEU A 175 -19.10 -8.81 -16.53
CA LEU A 175 -17.90 -7.97 -16.46
C LEU A 175 -16.74 -8.74 -15.84
N LEU A 176 -15.54 -8.57 -16.39
CA LEU A 176 -14.30 -9.08 -15.82
C LEU A 176 -13.68 -8.02 -14.93
N PHE A 177 -13.54 -8.30 -13.63
CA PHE A 177 -12.96 -7.38 -12.66
C PHE A 177 -11.54 -7.83 -12.29
N LEU A 178 -10.54 -7.03 -12.69
CA LEU A 178 -9.15 -7.26 -12.31
C LEU A 178 -8.85 -6.59 -10.97
N ALA A 179 -8.62 -7.39 -9.94
CA ALA A 179 -8.52 -6.95 -8.56
C ALA A 179 -7.21 -7.40 -7.89
N GLY A 180 -6.89 -6.81 -6.75
CA GLY A 180 -5.89 -7.32 -5.83
C GLY A 180 -6.50 -8.33 -4.85
N GLU A 181 -5.63 -9.04 -4.14
CA GLU A 181 -6.02 -10.00 -3.11
C GLU A 181 -6.85 -9.33 -2.00
N THR A 182 -6.42 -8.16 -1.54
CA THR A 182 -7.15 -7.38 -0.54
C THR A 182 -7.95 -6.28 -1.21
N ARG A 183 -9.27 -6.37 -1.18
CA ARG A 183 -10.19 -5.41 -1.80
C ARG A 183 -11.51 -5.29 -1.03
N ARG A 184 -12.27 -4.25 -1.35
CA ARG A 184 -13.65 -4.10 -0.88
C ARG A 184 -14.61 -4.72 -1.91
N ASP A 185 -15.53 -5.56 -1.47
CA ASP A 185 -16.51 -6.26 -2.32
C ASP A 185 -17.71 -5.39 -2.75
N VAL A 186 -17.61 -4.07 -2.65
CA VAL A 186 -18.73 -3.16 -2.89
C VAL A 186 -19.25 -3.26 -4.32
N ILE A 187 -18.35 -3.26 -5.32
CA ILE A 187 -18.74 -3.28 -6.73
C ILE A 187 -19.45 -4.59 -7.09
N PRO A 188 -18.86 -5.79 -6.85
CA PRO A 188 -19.56 -7.04 -7.13
C PRO A 188 -20.90 -7.14 -6.40
N LYS A 189 -20.96 -6.81 -5.10
CA LYS A 189 -22.19 -6.86 -4.32
C LYS A 189 -23.31 -5.98 -4.89
N ARG A 190 -22.99 -4.77 -5.34
CA ARG A 190 -23.99 -3.86 -5.90
C ARG A 190 -24.43 -4.25 -7.32
N LEU A 191 -23.52 -4.73 -8.16
CA LEU A 191 -23.83 -5.11 -9.52
C LEU A 191 -24.61 -6.42 -9.62
N MET A 192 -24.38 -7.34 -8.67
CA MET A 192 -25.02 -8.64 -8.58
C MET A 192 -26.17 -8.69 -7.56
N ASP A 193 -26.60 -7.55 -7.00
CA ASP A 193 -27.65 -7.49 -6.00
C ASP A 193 -28.94 -8.14 -6.50
N GLU A 194 -29.46 -9.10 -5.75
CA GLU A 194 -30.68 -9.82 -6.10
C GLU A 194 -31.93 -8.93 -6.10
N ALA A 195 -31.89 -7.77 -5.43
CA ALA A 195 -32.95 -6.78 -5.47
C ALA A 195 -33.03 -6.02 -6.80
N LEU A 196 -31.99 -6.09 -7.65
CA LEU A 196 -32.03 -5.48 -8.97
C LEU A 196 -32.90 -6.31 -9.92
N PRO A 197 -33.63 -5.66 -10.85
CA PRO A 197 -34.29 -6.34 -11.97
C PRO A 197 -33.28 -7.17 -12.77
N ASP A 198 -33.69 -8.31 -13.31
CA ASP A 198 -32.83 -9.25 -14.03
C ASP A 198 -32.12 -8.62 -15.25
N ASP A 199 -32.79 -7.66 -15.92
CA ASP A 199 -32.25 -6.92 -17.05
C ASP A 199 -31.23 -5.83 -16.67
N ARG A 200 -31.09 -5.54 -15.36
CA ARG A 200 -30.11 -4.60 -14.80
C ARG A 200 -28.99 -5.30 -14.01
N ARG A 201 -29.21 -6.53 -13.59
CA ARG A 201 -28.23 -7.29 -12.82
C ARG A 201 -27.07 -7.68 -13.71
N ILE A 202 -25.84 -7.37 -13.24
CA ILE A 202 -24.61 -7.62 -14.00
C ILE A 202 -23.75 -8.61 -13.21
N ARG A 203 -23.49 -9.78 -13.79
CA ARG A 203 -22.54 -10.72 -13.21
C ARG A 203 -21.12 -10.14 -13.30
N VAL A 204 -20.36 -10.28 -12.22
CA VAL A 204 -18.96 -9.86 -12.13
C VAL A 204 -18.11 -11.05 -11.78
N ASP A 205 -17.17 -11.40 -12.66
CA ASP A 205 -16.17 -12.43 -12.39
C ASP A 205 -14.86 -11.73 -12.02
N GLU A 206 -14.38 -12.01 -10.81
CA GLU A 206 -13.17 -11.41 -10.26
C GLU A 206 -11.94 -12.26 -10.56
N VAL A 207 -10.84 -11.61 -10.93
CA VAL A 207 -9.53 -12.25 -11.07
C VAL A 207 -8.51 -11.46 -10.26
N GLU A 208 -7.92 -12.14 -9.28
CA GLU A 208 -6.81 -11.59 -8.51
C GLU A 208 -5.55 -11.62 -9.37
N ILE A 209 -5.10 -10.43 -9.80
CA ILE A 209 -4.01 -10.27 -10.75
C ILE A 209 -2.73 -9.74 -10.09
N TYR A 210 -2.83 -9.18 -8.88
CA TYR A 210 -1.70 -8.75 -8.08
C TYR A 210 -1.91 -9.04 -6.59
N GLU A 211 -0.80 -9.12 -5.87
CA GLU A 211 -0.76 -9.31 -4.42
C GLU A 211 0.22 -8.35 -3.76
N THR A 212 0.05 -8.18 -2.46
CA THR A 212 1.02 -7.51 -1.61
C THR A 212 1.52 -8.53 -0.59
N GLY A 213 2.77 -8.87 -0.68
CA GLY A 213 3.41 -9.83 0.22
C GLY A 213 4.58 -9.18 0.99
N ILE A 214 5.11 -9.89 1.96
CA ILE A 214 6.35 -9.52 2.62
C ILE A 214 7.51 -9.78 1.66
N MET A 215 8.45 -8.83 1.60
CA MET A 215 9.69 -9.01 0.82
C MET A 215 10.51 -10.16 1.41
N GLU A 216 11.03 -11.02 0.56
CA GLU A 216 11.88 -12.15 0.99
C GLU A 216 13.15 -11.67 1.70
N SER A 217 13.67 -10.49 1.32
CA SER A 217 14.82 -9.87 1.96
C SER A 217 14.52 -9.22 3.30
N PHE A 218 13.23 -8.97 3.63
CA PHE A 218 12.88 -8.20 4.82
C PHE A 218 13.46 -8.77 6.13
N PRO A 219 13.38 -10.08 6.42
CA PRO A 219 13.94 -10.61 7.67
C PRO A 219 15.44 -10.28 7.82
N SER A 220 16.24 -10.48 6.77
CA SER A 220 17.68 -10.23 6.79
C SER A 220 18.03 -8.73 6.82
N ASP A 221 17.26 -7.91 6.10
CA ASP A 221 17.46 -6.45 6.07
C ASP A 221 17.09 -5.82 7.42
N PHE A 222 16.01 -6.31 8.04
CA PHE A 222 15.57 -5.84 9.34
C PHE A 222 16.52 -6.27 10.46
N GLU A 223 16.95 -7.54 10.46
CA GLU A 223 17.96 -8.04 11.40
C GLU A 223 19.26 -7.21 11.32
N ARG A 224 19.73 -6.90 10.13
CA ARG A 224 20.92 -6.06 9.90
C ARG A 224 20.72 -4.65 10.45
N ALA A 225 19.53 -4.05 10.26
CA ALA A 225 19.19 -2.74 10.79
C ALA A 225 19.14 -2.74 12.33
N LEU A 226 18.60 -3.81 12.94
CA LEU A 226 18.58 -3.99 14.39
C LEU A 226 20.00 -4.18 14.93
N ALA A 227 20.81 -5.04 14.29
CA ALA A 227 22.20 -5.28 14.70
C ALA A 227 23.04 -4.00 14.67
N ALA A 228 22.87 -3.14 13.67
CA ALA A 228 23.55 -1.84 13.57
C ALA A 228 23.09 -0.84 14.65
N SER A 229 22.09 -1.19 15.44
CA SER A 229 21.54 -0.35 16.52
C SER A 229 21.78 -0.93 17.92
N ARG A 230 22.50 -2.07 18.04
CA ARG A 230 22.67 -2.81 19.31
C ARG A 230 23.31 -2.00 20.44
N GLU A 231 24.21 -1.07 20.11
CA GLU A 231 24.91 -0.24 21.07
C GLU A 231 24.13 1.00 21.50
N ARG A 232 22.92 1.17 21.00
CA ARG A 232 22.04 2.29 21.35
C ARG A 232 21.15 1.94 22.52
N SER A 233 20.78 2.93 23.33
CA SER A 233 19.87 2.74 24.46
C SER A 233 18.44 2.48 24.02
N MET A 234 18.01 3.09 22.89
CA MET A 234 16.68 2.93 22.33
C MET A 234 16.71 2.94 20.80
N LEU A 235 15.65 2.37 20.23
CA LEU A 235 15.40 2.29 18.79
C LEU A 235 13.90 2.46 18.54
N TRP A 236 13.53 3.34 17.61
CA TRP A 236 12.15 3.44 17.14
C TRP A 236 11.93 2.60 15.88
N VAL A 237 10.77 1.93 15.83
CA VAL A 237 10.29 1.24 14.65
C VAL A 237 8.92 1.80 14.27
N VAL A 238 8.78 2.35 13.07
CA VAL A 238 7.53 2.91 12.55
C VAL A 238 6.90 1.96 11.56
N VAL A 239 5.68 1.49 11.86
CA VAL A 239 4.94 0.52 11.04
C VAL A 239 3.85 1.23 10.24
N PHE A 240 3.88 1.05 8.92
CA PHE A 240 2.99 1.74 7.98
C PHE A 240 1.81 0.91 7.49
N SER A 241 1.84 -0.41 7.68
CA SER A 241 0.84 -1.32 7.14
C SER A 241 0.55 -2.47 8.10
N PRO A 242 -0.72 -2.88 8.25
CA PRO A 242 -1.09 -4.09 8.99
C PRO A 242 -0.33 -5.34 8.53
N ALA A 243 -0.10 -5.48 7.22
CA ALA A 243 0.64 -6.62 6.67
C ALA A 243 2.09 -6.74 7.18
N ALA A 244 2.68 -5.66 7.70
CA ALA A 244 4.03 -5.65 8.26
C ALA A 244 4.09 -6.02 9.75
N CYS A 245 2.95 -6.03 10.46
CA CYS A 245 2.91 -6.13 11.93
C CYS A 245 3.56 -7.42 12.44
N GLU A 246 3.11 -8.57 11.97
CA GLU A 246 3.64 -9.85 12.44
C GLU A 246 5.11 -10.04 12.08
N ALA A 247 5.49 -9.72 10.83
CA ALA A 247 6.88 -9.82 10.38
C ALA A 247 7.82 -8.93 11.20
N MET A 248 7.37 -7.73 11.55
CA MET A 248 8.11 -6.81 12.43
C MET A 248 8.27 -7.38 13.83
N LEU A 249 7.19 -7.86 14.46
CA LEU A 249 7.25 -8.42 15.82
C LEU A 249 8.18 -9.64 15.87
N ARG A 250 8.10 -10.55 14.89
CA ARG A 250 8.99 -11.71 14.79
C ARG A 250 10.45 -11.29 14.60
N GLY A 251 10.73 -10.42 13.65
CA GLY A 251 12.08 -9.94 13.37
C GLY A 251 12.70 -9.15 14.51
N ALA A 252 11.88 -8.44 15.30
CA ALA A 252 12.32 -7.73 16.50
C ALA A 252 12.51 -8.66 17.73
N GLY A 253 12.18 -9.96 17.63
CA GLY A 253 12.24 -10.90 18.74
C GLY A 253 11.19 -10.63 19.83
N LEU A 254 10.13 -9.92 19.49
CA LEU A 254 9.03 -9.56 20.39
C LEU A 254 7.94 -10.65 20.47
N LEU A 255 8.01 -11.69 19.64
CA LEU A 255 7.17 -12.88 19.72
C LEU A 255 8.00 -14.08 20.14
N ASP A 256 7.35 -15.01 20.87
CA ASP A 256 7.91 -16.32 21.18
C ASP A 256 7.67 -17.31 20.02
N ASP A 257 8.09 -18.57 20.22
CA ASP A 257 7.93 -19.64 19.22
C ASP A 257 6.45 -20.02 18.97
N ARG A 258 5.55 -19.64 19.88
CA ARG A 258 4.10 -19.83 19.75
C ARG A 258 3.41 -18.67 19.08
N GLY A 259 4.14 -17.57 18.82
CA GLY A 259 3.61 -16.33 18.23
C GLY A 259 2.94 -15.41 19.25
N GLU A 260 3.19 -15.64 20.57
CA GLU A 260 2.71 -14.79 21.65
C GLU A 260 3.75 -13.71 21.97
N VAL A 261 3.27 -12.52 22.39
CA VAL A 261 4.15 -11.40 22.76
C VAL A 261 4.95 -11.76 24.01
N ARG A 262 6.27 -11.61 23.93
CA ARG A 262 7.18 -11.86 25.04
C ARG A 262 7.02 -10.80 26.13
N PRO A 263 6.70 -11.16 27.37
CA PRO A 263 6.74 -10.22 28.50
C PRO A 263 8.18 -9.72 28.70
N GLY A 264 8.37 -8.39 28.74
CA GLY A 264 9.70 -7.79 28.97
C GLY A 264 10.50 -7.44 27.69
N GLY A 265 10.03 -7.81 26.51
CA GLY A 265 10.68 -7.42 25.26
C GLY A 265 12.00 -8.16 24.99
N ASN A 266 12.88 -7.57 24.18
CA ASN A 266 14.20 -8.10 23.87
C ASN A 266 15.23 -7.62 24.90
N GLU A 267 15.62 -8.51 25.82
CA GLU A 267 16.57 -8.19 26.91
C GLU A 267 18.01 -7.94 26.40
N ALA A 268 18.34 -8.32 25.18
CA ALA A 268 19.72 -8.34 24.65
C ALA A 268 20.04 -7.20 23.66
N GLY A 269 19.35 -6.06 23.73
CA GLY A 269 19.55 -4.97 22.77
C GLY A 269 18.95 -3.64 23.22
N PRO A 270 18.83 -2.66 22.31
CA PRO A 270 18.18 -1.40 22.61
C PRO A 270 16.71 -1.62 22.96
N ARG A 271 16.17 -0.74 23.80
CA ARG A 271 14.71 -0.68 24.01
C ARG A 271 14.00 -0.37 22.70
N ILE A 272 13.25 -1.33 22.17
CA ILE A 272 12.49 -1.15 20.93
C ILE A 272 11.17 -0.46 21.24
N LEU A 273 10.98 0.73 20.68
CA LEU A 273 9.76 1.51 20.75
C LEU A 273 9.03 1.46 19.42
N VAL A 274 7.73 1.18 19.42
CA VAL A 274 6.95 1.00 18.21
C VAL A 274 5.95 2.13 18.04
N ALA A 275 5.97 2.76 16.87
CA ALA A 275 4.97 3.72 16.43
C ALA A 275 4.19 3.17 15.23
N THR A 276 2.89 3.48 15.15
CA THR A 276 2.05 3.15 14.00
C THR A 276 1.60 4.42 13.28
N ILE A 277 1.46 4.31 11.95
CA ILE A 277 1.00 5.42 11.11
C ILE A 277 -0.46 5.80 11.35
N GLY A 278 -1.22 4.94 11.99
CA GLY A 278 -2.64 5.18 12.25
C GLY A 278 -3.35 3.99 12.88
N PRO A 279 -4.68 4.14 13.15
CA PRO A 279 -5.44 3.19 13.96
C PRO A 279 -5.53 1.78 13.38
N THR A 280 -5.64 1.62 12.06
CA THR A 280 -5.73 0.29 11.44
C THR A 280 -4.49 -0.57 11.73
N THR A 281 -3.29 0.04 11.72
CA THR A 281 -2.04 -0.66 12.03
C THR A 281 -1.92 -0.90 13.54
N ARG A 282 -2.35 0.05 14.38
CA ARG A 282 -2.44 -0.13 15.83
C ARG A 282 -3.34 -1.32 16.19
N ASP A 283 -4.53 -1.38 15.61
CA ASP A 283 -5.52 -2.42 15.90
C ASP A 283 -5.04 -3.80 15.45
N CYS A 284 -4.27 -3.86 14.36
CA CYS A 284 -3.60 -5.09 13.92
C CYS A 284 -2.57 -5.57 14.94
N LEU A 285 -1.70 -4.68 15.46
CA LEU A 285 -0.74 -5.02 16.52
C LEU A 285 -1.45 -5.46 17.81
N ALA A 286 -2.52 -4.76 18.18
CA ALA A 286 -3.33 -5.11 19.35
C ALA A 286 -3.96 -6.51 19.21
N GLY A 287 -4.42 -6.87 18.01
CA GLY A 287 -4.92 -8.22 17.70
C GLY A 287 -3.85 -9.30 17.81
N LEU A 288 -2.57 -8.96 17.66
CA LEU A 288 -1.42 -9.83 17.91
C LEU A 288 -0.94 -9.80 19.37
N GLY A 289 -1.65 -9.11 20.26
CA GLY A 289 -1.30 -8.97 21.68
C GLY A 289 -0.24 -7.90 21.98
N PHE A 290 0.15 -7.07 21.00
CA PHE A 290 1.15 -6.03 21.18
C PHE A 290 0.53 -4.63 21.15
N THR A 291 0.77 -3.85 22.23
CA THR A 291 0.33 -2.45 22.28
C THR A 291 1.46 -1.54 21.79
N PRO A 292 1.32 -0.81 20.67
CA PRO A 292 2.34 0.14 20.23
C PRO A 292 2.43 1.32 21.19
N HIS A 293 3.63 1.89 21.33
CA HIS A 293 3.89 3.03 22.20
C HIS A 293 3.27 4.33 21.70
N VAL A 294 3.14 4.44 20.37
CA VAL A 294 2.56 5.60 19.69
C VAL A 294 1.65 5.14 18.54
N CYS A 295 0.49 5.78 18.43
CA CYS A 295 -0.34 5.76 17.23
C CYS A 295 -0.47 7.20 16.73
N ALA A 296 0.00 7.49 15.53
CA ALA A 296 -0.11 8.83 14.95
C ALA A 296 -1.58 9.24 14.79
N GLU A 297 -1.92 10.46 15.20
CA GLU A 297 -3.28 11.00 15.02
C GLU A 297 -3.61 11.27 13.55
N LYS A 298 -2.58 11.67 12.78
CA LYS A 298 -2.67 11.87 11.33
C LYS A 298 -1.64 10.98 10.64
N PRO A 299 -1.98 10.32 9.53
CA PRO A 299 -1.06 9.47 8.78
C PRO A 299 -0.08 10.32 7.95
N SER A 300 0.76 11.09 8.62
CA SER A 300 1.75 11.99 8.02
C SER A 300 3.06 11.98 8.81
N PRO A 301 4.17 12.46 8.23
CA PRO A 301 5.44 12.62 8.95
C PRO A 301 5.30 13.41 10.24
N GLU A 302 4.56 14.53 10.20
CA GLU A 302 4.32 15.41 11.34
C GLU A 302 3.50 14.70 12.43
N GLY A 303 2.50 13.90 12.03
CA GLY A 303 1.69 13.12 12.97
C GLY A 303 2.51 12.07 13.72
N VAL A 304 3.41 11.38 13.02
CA VAL A 304 4.34 10.41 13.62
C VAL A 304 5.33 11.14 14.54
N LEU A 305 5.93 12.25 14.07
CA LEU A 305 6.88 13.03 14.85
C LEU A 305 6.23 13.56 16.14
N SER A 306 5.03 14.15 16.05
CA SER A 306 4.31 14.69 17.20
C SER A 306 3.97 13.62 18.22
N GLY A 307 3.53 12.44 17.78
CA GLY A 307 3.26 11.31 18.69
C GLY A 307 4.52 10.82 19.41
N ILE A 308 5.63 10.68 18.69
CA ILE A 308 6.93 10.31 19.28
C ILE A 308 7.41 11.39 20.26
N ALA A 309 7.26 12.68 19.92
CA ALA A 309 7.61 13.79 20.80
C ALA A 309 6.90 13.71 22.14
N LEU A 310 5.59 13.51 22.09
CA LEU A 310 4.76 13.43 23.27
C LEU A 310 5.20 12.27 24.17
N TYR A 311 5.44 11.10 23.58
CA TYR A 311 5.92 9.91 24.29
C TYR A 311 7.31 10.12 24.93
N MET A 312 8.27 10.69 24.18
CA MET A 312 9.62 10.96 24.67
C MET A 312 9.64 11.95 25.83
N ASN A 313 8.76 12.98 25.82
CA ASN A 313 8.61 13.90 26.94
C ASN A 313 8.09 13.21 28.21
N THR A 314 7.21 12.21 28.07
CA THR A 314 6.75 11.43 29.23
C THR A 314 7.85 10.57 29.82
N LEU A 315 8.75 10.01 29.00
CA LEU A 315 9.90 9.24 29.49
C LEU A 315 10.87 10.13 30.27
N SER A 316 11.22 11.31 29.75
CA SER A 316 12.14 12.25 30.40
C SER A 316 11.59 12.82 31.71
N SER A 317 10.29 12.69 31.96
CA SER A 317 9.65 13.15 33.21
C SER A 317 9.63 12.07 34.30
N LEU A 318 9.98 10.83 33.95
CA LEU A 318 9.98 9.66 34.84
C LEU A 318 11.41 9.27 35.30
N GLU A 319 12.44 9.83 34.65
CA GLU A 319 13.86 9.76 35.04
C GLU A 319 14.25 10.97 35.91
#